data_e43f667e91a659260adda7951888447a
#
_entry.id   e43f667e91a659260adda7951888447a
#
_cell.length_a   1.000
_cell.length_b   1.000
_cell.length_c   1.000
_cell.angle_alpha   90.00
_cell.angle_beta   90.00
_cell.angle_gamma   90.00
#
_symmetry.space_group_name_H-M   'P 1'
#
loop_
_entity.id
_entity.type
_entity.pdbx_description
1 polymer ?
#
loop_
_entity_poly.entity_id
_entity_poly.type
_entity_poly.pdbx_seq_one_letter_code
_entity_poly.pdbx_strand_id
1 'polypeptide(L)'
;HHGLSLYGPQGLKYKQGEPYIYANPEAPKGGNLTLADFGAFTKLNPGSLKGVPAPGIGQLVFQNAMDSSADDNEPFSQYGNLVEKAEVSDDHLSLTYYLYKQAKFSDGHPLTADDFVFSFNLIKDPEYHPIFKEYFKDIKSIEKIDAHTVRYHFAIRNQELPLITGQMIIFPKHI
;
A
#
# COMPACT_ATOMS: atom_id res chain seq x y z
N HIS A 1 1.99 -14.77 -5.67
CA HIS A 1 0.52 -14.68 -5.65
C HIS A 1 0.09 -13.24 -5.99
N HIS A 2 -1.09 -13.05 -6.60
CA HIS A 2 -1.67 -11.74 -6.90
C HIS A 2 -2.26 -11.02 -5.68
N GLY A 3 -2.31 -11.70 -4.55
CA GLY A 3 -2.77 -11.20 -3.25
C GLY A 3 -2.07 -11.90 -2.10
N LEU A 4 -2.29 -11.39 -0.91
CA LEU A 4 -1.81 -11.91 0.36
C LEU A 4 -3.00 -12.17 1.29
N SER A 5 -2.97 -13.27 2.03
CA SER A 5 -3.94 -13.56 3.07
C SER A 5 -3.25 -14.17 4.28
N LEU A 6 -3.73 -13.82 5.48
CA LEU A 6 -3.28 -14.43 6.73
C LEU A 6 -3.49 -15.97 6.73
N TYR A 7 -4.49 -16.42 5.98
CA TYR A 7 -4.85 -17.84 5.84
C TYR A 7 -4.17 -18.54 4.67
N GLY A 8 -3.16 -17.90 4.06
CA GLY A 8 -2.48 -18.41 2.88
C GLY A 8 -3.26 -18.18 1.57
N PRO A 9 -2.78 -18.71 0.44
CA PRO A 9 -3.38 -18.45 -0.87
C PRO A 9 -4.85 -18.89 -1.00
N GLN A 10 -5.26 -19.90 -0.24
CA GLN A 10 -6.65 -20.38 -0.19
C GLN A 10 -7.60 -19.40 0.51
N GLY A 11 -7.08 -18.43 1.24
CA GLY A 11 -7.86 -17.35 1.84
C GLY A 11 -8.24 -16.24 0.86
N LEU A 12 -7.70 -16.26 -0.36
CA LEU A 12 -8.01 -15.29 -1.40
C LEU A 12 -9.29 -15.69 -2.14
N LYS A 13 -10.29 -14.83 -2.13
CA LYS A 13 -11.60 -15.05 -2.75
C LYS A 13 -11.64 -14.63 -4.21
N TYR A 14 -10.96 -13.53 -4.54
CA TYR A 14 -10.97 -12.94 -5.88
C TYR A 14 -9.73 -13.34 -6.69
N LYS A 15 -9.94 -13.57 -8.00
CA LYS A 15 -8.85 -13.77 -8.96
C LYS A 15 -8.27 -12.41 -9.39
N GLN A 16 -7.08 -12.44 -9.95
CA GLN A 16 -6.47 -11.25 -10.52
C GLN A 16 -7.36 -10.63 -11.61
N GLY A 17 -7.69 -9.33 -11.45
CA GLY A 17 -8.55 -8.60 -12.38
C GLY A 17 -10.06 -8.89 -12.23
N GLU A 18 -10.46 -9.75 -11.31
CA GLU A 18 -11.87 -9.97 -11.00
C GLU A 18 -12.43 -8.79 -10.18
N PRO A 19 -13.60 -8.22 -10.58
CA PRO A 19 -14.22 -7.16 -9.80
C PRO A 19 -14.72 -7.68 -8.46
N TYR A 20 -14.62 -6.86 -7.42
CA TYR A 20 -15.20 -7.19 -6.12
C TYR A 20 -16.73 -7.31 -6.22
N ILE A 21 -17.34 -8.17 -5.40
CA ILE A 21 -18.78 -8.46 -5.43
C ILE A 21 -19.67 -7.22 -5.29
N TYR A 22 -19.16 -6.18 -4.64
CA TYR A 22 -19.87 -4.90 -4.45
C TYR A 22 -19.61 -3.89 -5.58
N ALA A 23 -18.75 -4.21 -6.54
CA ALA A 23 -18.42 -3.35 -7.67
C ALA A 23 -19.22 -3.78 -8.91
N ASN A 24 -19.84 -2.81 -9.57
CA ASN A 24 -20.48 -3.05 -10.87
C ASN A 24 -19.49 -2.69 -12.00
N PRO A 25 -18.93 -3.66 -12.74
CA PRO A 25 -17.99 -3.37 -13.83
C PRO A 25 -18.62 -2.60 -14.99
N GLU A 26 -19.94 -2.70 -15.15
CA GLU A 26 -20.72 -2.01 -16.21
C GLU A 26 -21.18 -0.60 -15.78
N ALA A 27 -20.80 -0.16 -14.57
CA ALA A 27 -21.17 1.18 -14.11
C ALA A 27 -20.58 2.27 -15.02
N PRO A 28 -21.34 3.31 -15.37
CA PRO A 28 -20.81 4.43 -16.16
C PRO A 28 -19.63 5.08 -15.45
N LYS A 29 -18.59 5.39 -16.22
CA LYS A 29 -17.40 6.10 -15.70
C LYS A 29 -17.66 7.61 -15.72
N GLY A 30 -17.25 8.29 -14.65
CA GLY A 30 -17.32 9.75 -14.55
C GLY A 30 -18.44 10.25 -13.65
N GLY A 31 -18.74 11.53 -13.73
CA GLY A 31 -19.65 12.24 -12.83
C GLY A 31 -18.90 13.07 -11.77
N ASN A 32 -19.68 13.79 -10.97
CA ASN A 32 -19.17 14.59 -9.85
C ASN A 32 -19.80 14.10 -8.55
N LEU A 33 -18.95 13.84 -7.55
CA LEU A 33 -19.37 13.52 -6.20
C LEU A 33 -18.86 14.60 -5.25
N THR A 34 -19.77 15.29 -4.56
CA THR A 34 -19.43 16.26 -3.52
C THR A 34 -19.61 15.61 -2.16
N LEU A 35 -18.50 15.54 -1.40
CA LEU A 35 -18.48 15.05 -0.03
C LEU A 35 -18.31 16.23 0.92
N ALA A 36 -18.87 16.12 2.12
CA ALA A 36 -18.72 17.11 3.19
C ALA A 36 -17.98 16.47 4.36
N ASP A 37 -17.12 17.28 5.00
CA ASP A 37 -16.47 16.92 6.24
C ASP A 37 -16.42 18.14 7.17
N PHE A 38 -16.21 17.91 8.48
CA PHE A 38 -16.21 18.96 9.49
C PHE A 38 -14.79 19.41 9.82
N GLY A 39 -14.60 20.74 9.94
CA GLY A 39 -13.37 21.34 10.40
C GLY A 39 -12.57 22.02 9.29
N ALA A 40 -11.32 22.30 9.60
CA ALA A 40 -10.36 22.90 8.67
C ALA A 40 -9.10 22.05 8.62
N PHE A 41 -8.40 22.08 7.49
CA PHE A 41 -7.12 21.42 7.34
C PHE A 41 -5.99 22.43 7.25
N THR A 42 -4.78 22.02 7.65
CA THR A 42 -3.58 22.85 7.64
C THR A 42 -2.41 22.20 6.92
N LYS A 43 -2.61 20.98 6.41
CA LYS A 43 -1.59 20.24 5.63
C LYS A 43 -2.20 19.34 4.57
N LEU A 44 -1.41 19.02 3.55
CA LEU A 44 -1.73 18.05 2.51
C LEU A 44 -0.92 16.75 2.64
N ASN A 45 0.17 16.75 3.41
CA ASN A 45 0.93 15.53 3.69
C ASN A 45 0.27 14.73 4.82
N PRO A 46 -0.24 13.50 4.57
CA PRO A 46 -0.92 12.72 5.60
C PRO A 46 0.03 12.16 6.67
N GLY A 47 1.33 12.01 6.36
CA GLY A 47 2.31 11.39 7.25
C GLY A 47 3.05 12.34 8.19
N SER A 48 3.00 13.66 7.98
CA SER A 48 3.73 14.61 8.83
C SER A 48 3.15 14.68 10.24
N LEU A 49 4.00 14.95 11.24
CA LEU A 49 3.60 15.01 12.66
C LEU A 49 2.67 16.19 12.96
N LYS A 50 2.98 17.37 12.43
CA LYS A 50 2.23 18.60 12.73
C LYS A 50 1.11 18.86 11.74
N GLY A 51 0.04 19.49 12.24
CA GLY A 51 -1.11 19.94 11.43
C GLY A 51 -2.20 18.87 11.27
N VAL A 52 -3.32 19.31 10.70
CA VAL A 52 -4.50 18.49 10.41
C VAL A 52 -4.52 18.20 8.90
N PRO A 53 -4.49 16.94 8.47
CA PRO A 53 -4.51 16.61 7.04
C PRO A 53 -5.88 16.93 6.42
N ALA A 54 -5.86 17.28 5.13
CA ALA A 54 -7.11 17.47 4.39
C ALA A 54 -7.94 16.17 4.40
N PRO A 55 -9.27 16.26 4.63
CA PRO A 55 -10.14 15.10 4.61
C PRO A 55 -10.04 14.33 3.29
N GLY A 56 -9.98 13.01 3.38
CA GLY A 56 -9.91 12.11 2.22
C GLY A 56 -8.56 12.08 1.50
N ILE A 57 -7.59 12.93 1.84
CA ILE A 57 -6.32 13.01 1.09
C ILE A 57 -5.57 11.67 1.09
N GLY A 58 -5.53 10.97 2.23
CA GLY A 58 -4.84 9.68 2.35
C GLY A 58 -5.47 8.58 1.50
N GLN A 59 -6.79 8.62 1.33
CA GLN A 59 -7.54 7.58 0.62
C GLN A 59 -7.76 7.87 -0.89
N LEU A 60 -7.80 9.15 -1.27
CA LEU A 60 -8.19 9.56 -2.63
C LEU A 60 -6.99 10.02 -3.49
N VAL A 61 -5.90 10.45 -2.86
CA VAL A 61 -4.73 11.00 -3.57
C VAL A 61 -3.55 10.04 -3.55
N PHE A 62 -3.38 9.29 -2.45
CA PHE A 62 -2.28 8.35 -2.29
C PHE A 62 -2.76 6.91 -2.44
N GLN A 63 -1.87 6.04 -2.90
CA GLN A 63 -2.12 4.61 -3.02
C GLN A 63 -1.19 3.81 -2.12
N ASN A 64 -1.74 2.74 -1.55
CA ASN A 64 -0.97 1.73 -0.83
C ASN A 64 -0.37 0.73 -1.82
N ALA A 65 0.64 0.00 -1.39
CA ALA A 65 1.21 -1.10 -2.17
C ALA A 65 0.14 -2.15 -2.53
N MET A 66 -0.71 -2.50 -1.56
CA MET A 66 -1.83 -3.41 -1.72
C MET A 66 -3.06 -2.84 -1.00
N ASP A 67 -4.25 -3.26 -1.40
CA ASP A 67 -5.52 -2.87 -0.78
C ASP A 67 -6.33 -4.08 -0.33
N SER A 68 -7.05 -3.94 0.78
CA SER A 68 -8.01 -4.93 1.23
C SER A 68 -9.28 -4.88 0.37
N SER A 69 -9.89 -6.05 0.15
CA SER A 69 -11.26 -6.06 -0.33
C SER A 69 -12.19 -5.52 0.75
N ALA A 70 -13.10 -4.69 0.57
CA ALA A 70 -14.09 -4.29 1.59
C ALA A 70 -15.19 -5.38 1.80
N ASP A 71 -14.89 -6.64 1.49
CA ASP A 71 -15.80 -7.77 1.66
C ASP A 71 -15.65 -8.36 3.07
N ASP A 72 -16.66 -8.23 3.91
CA ASP A 72 -16.68 -8.75 5.28
C ASP A 72 -16.47 -10.29 5.36
N ASN A 73 -16.70 -11.00 4.26
CA ASN A 73 -16.47 -12.45 4.19
C ASN A 73 -15.02 -12.82 3.85
N GLU A 74 -14.14 -11.83 3.71
CA GLU A 74 -12.74 -12.01 3.39
C GLU A 74 -11.84 -11.14 4.29
N PRO A 75 -11.89 -11.33 5.61
CA PRO A 75 -11.01 -10.60 6.52
C PRO A 75 -9.55 -11.00 6.31
N PHE A 76 -8.64 -10.06 6.59
CA PHE A 76 -7.19 -10.28 6.57
C PHE A 76 -6.65 -10.74 5.21
N SER A 77 -7.21 -10.24 4.12
CA SER A 77 -6.72 -10.42 2.76
C SER A 77 -6.50 -9.07 2.09
N GLN A 78 -5.49 -9.03 1.21
CA GLN A 78 -5.15 -7.84 0.41
C GLN A 78 -4.82 -8.27 -1.02
N TYR A 79 -5.15 -7.42 -1.97
CA TYR A 79 -4.89 -7.58 -3.39
C TYR A 79 -3.94 -6.51 -3.90
N GLY A 80 -3.19 -6.82 -4.94
CA GLY A 80 -2.23 -5.91 -5.51
C GLY A 80 -2.90 -4.66 -6.08
N ASN A 81 -2.48 -3.49 -5.61
CA ASN A 81 -2.85 -2.18 -6.13
C ASN A 81 -1.72 -1.65 -7.03
N LEU A 82 -0.53 -1.46 -6.48
CA LEU A 82 0.70 -1.14 -7.21
C LEU A 82 1.56 -2.38 -7.48
N VAL A 83 1.22 -3.50 -6.83
CA VAL A 83 1.93 -4.78 -6.87
C VAL A 83 1.19 -5.77 -7.75
N GLU A 84 1.86 -6.29 -8.77
CA GLU A 84 1.33 -7.34 -9.65
C GLU A 84 1.38 -8.72 -8.99
N LYS A 85 2.48 -8.98 -8.24
CA LYS A 85 2.73 -10.26 -7.60
C LYS A 85 3.49 -10.06 -6.29
N ALA A 86 3.14 -10.86 -5.28
CA ALA A 86 3.81 -10.92 -3.99
C ALA A 86 4.29 -12.35 -3.69
N GLU A 87 5.51 -12.48 -3.14
CA GLU A 87 6.10 -13.76 -2.73
C GLU A 87 6.69 -13.65 -1.33
N VAL A 88 6.12 -14.39 -0.40
CA VAL A 88 6.67 -14.57 0.95
C VAL A 88 7.71 -15.70 0.90
N SER A 89 8.87 -15.50 1.52
CA SER A 89 9.88 -16.56 1.64
C SER A 89 9.42 -17.70 2.55
N ASP A 90 9.98 -18.90 2.34
CA ASP A 90 9.62 -20.11 3.11
C ASP A 90 9.90 -19.95 4.62
N ASP A 91 10.91 -19.17 4.98
CA ASP A 91 11.26 -18.85 6.37
C ASP A 91 10.37 -17.75 6.98
N HIS A 92 9.49 -17.13 6.18
CA HIS A 92 8.65 -15.99 6.56
C HIS A 92 9.43 -14.76 7.08
N LEU A 93 10.68 -14.60 6.70
CA LEU A 93 11.53 -13.46 7.08
C LEU A 93 11.73 -12.45 5.96
N SER A 94 11.16 -12.69 4.80
CA SER A 94 11.14 -11.71 3.70
C SER A 94 9.88 -11.80 2.84
N LEU A 95 9.60 -10.69 2.15
CA LEU A 95 8.52 -10.56 1.17
C LEU A 95 9.06 -9.84 -0.04
N THR A 96 8.86 -10.40 -1.22
CA THR A 96 9.22 -9.77 -2.50
C THR A 96 7.96 -9.30 -3.22
N TYR A 97 7.92 -8.03 -3.60
CA TYR A 97 6.92 -7.44 -4.46
C TYR A 97 7.47 -7.24 -5.87
N TYR A 98 6.67 -7.65 -6.85
CA TYR A 98 6.85 -7.36 -8.27
C TYR A 98 5.83 -6.31 -8.66
N LEU A 99 6.29 -5.15 -9.11
CA LEU A 99 5.46 -3.98 -9.36
C LEU A 99 4.87 -4.00 -10.77
N TYR A 100 3.68 -3.42 -10.94
CA TYR A 100 3.14 -3.19 -12.28
C TYR A 100 4.04 -2.23 -13.06
N LYS A 101 4.62 -2.70 -14.18
CA LYS A 101 5.56 -1.92 -15.01
C LYS A 101 4.94 -0.68 -15.64
N GLN A 102 3.62 -0.66 -15.83
CA GLN A 102 2.87 0.45 -16.39
C GLN A 102 2.39 1.46 -15.33
N ALA A 103 2.62 1.19 -14.03
CA ALA A 103 2.20 2.09 -12.97
C ALA A 103 2.91 3.43 -13.06
N LYS A 104 2.15 4.53 -12.91
CA LYS A 104 2.65 5.90 -12.99
C LYS A 104 1.97 6.77 -11.93
N PHE A 105 2.69 7.79 -11.50
CA PHE A 105 2.10 8.89 -10.75
C PHE A 105 1.20 9.77 -11.64
N SER A 106 0.40 10.63 -11.04
CA SER A 106 -0.56 11.50 -11.75
C SER A 106 0.11 12.50 -12.70
N ASP A 107 1.39 12.82 -12.50
CA ASP A 107 2.22 13.65 -13.38
C ASP A 107 2.84 12.87 -14.55
N GLY A 108 2.60 11.56 -14.63
CA GLY A 108 3.11 10.67 -15.66
C GLY A 108 4.48 10.05 -15.36
N HIS A 109 5.12 10.41 -14.24
CA HIS A 109 6.39 9.80 -13.83
C HIS A 109 6.21 8.30 -13.50
N PRO A 110 7.08 7.40 -14.02
CA PRO A 110 6.97 5.97 -13.72
C PRO A 110 7.14 5.68 -12.24
N LEU A 111 6.30 4.80 -11.69
CA LEU A 111 6.47 4.26 -10.35
C LEU A 111 7.51 3.14 -10.38
N THR A 112 8.46 3.19 -9.46
CA THR A 112 9.56 2.22 -9.38
C THR A 112 9.83 1.75 -7.94
N ALA A 113 10.72 0.78 -7.81
CA ALA A 113 11.20 0.29 -6.51
C ALA A 113 11.89 1.39 -5.68
N ASP A 114 12.43 2.44 -6.32
CA ASP A 114 13.01 3.58 -5.61
C ASP A 114 11.97 4.35 -4.78
N ASP A 115 10.72 4.43 -5.26
CA ASP A 115 9.63 5.10 -4.55
C ASP A 115 9.22 4.31 -3.30
N PHE A 116 9.26 2.98 -3.36
CA PHE A 116 9.04 2.10 -2.20
C PHE A 116 10.12 2.27 -1.15
N VAL A 117 11.39 2.27 -1.56
CA VAL A 117 12.53 2.49 -0.65
C VAL A 117 12.46 3.88 -0.02
N PHE A 118 12.16 4.90 -0.83
CA PHE A 118 11.97 6.27 -0.36
C PHE A 118 10.85 6.37 0.67
N SER A 119 9.67 5.81 0.39
CA SER A 119 8.51 5.83 1.27
C SER A 119 8.80 5.16 2.62
N PHE A 120 9.49 4.03 2.62
CA PHE A 120 9.90 3.37 3.85
C PHE A 120 10.88 4.21 4.67
N ASN A 121 11.82 4.89 4.00
CA ASN A 121 12.77 5.76 4.69
C ASN A 121 12.11 7.00 5.29
N LEU A 122 11.06 7.54 4.65
CA LEU A 122 10.26 8.63 5.22
C LEU A 122 9.64 8.26 6.56
N ILE A 123 9.18 7.02 6.74
CA ILE A 123 8.60 6.55 8.01
C ILE A 123 9.61 6.66 9.15
N LYS A 124 10.91 6.55 8.86
CA LYS A 124 11.99 6.67 9.85
C LYS A 124 12.37 8.12 10.16
N ASP A 125 11.92 9.07 9.36
CA ASP A 125 12.20 10.50 9.57
C ASP A 125 11.63 10.98 10.91
N PRO A 126 12.38 11.78 11.71
CA PRO A 126 11.89 12.36 12.97
C PRO A 126 10.61 13.20 12.84
N GLU A 127 10.38 13.82 11.69
CA GLU A 127 9.20 14.63 11.42
C GLU A 127 7.98 13.81 10.97
N TYR A 128 8.17 12.51 10.68
CA TYR A 128 7.06 11.62 10.35
C TYR A 128 6.32 11.18 11.63
N HIS A 129 5.01 10.99 11.53
CA HIS A 129 4.18 10.68 12.71
C HIS A 129 4.62 9.36 13.36
N PRO A 130 4.93 9.33 14.68
CA PRO A 130 5.56 8.20 15.36
C PRO A 130 4.72 6.92 15.35
N ILE A 131 3.39 7.01 15.17
CA ILE A 131 2.52 5.84 15.07
C ILE A 131 2.93 4.94 13.91
N PHE A 132 3.40 5.50 12.79
CA PHE A 132 3.85 4.70 11.64
C PHE A 132 5.17 4.00 11.93
N LYS A 133 6.08 4.63 12.70
CA LYS A 133 7.32 3.98 13.14
C LYS A 133 7.03 2.73 13.97
N GLU A 134 6.07 2.85 14.89
CA GLU A 134 5.65 1.72 15.71
C GLU A 134 4.96 0.63 14.89
N TYR A 135 4.10 1.04 13.95
CA TYR A 135 3.35 0.10 13.10
C TYR A 135 4.26 -0.72 12.17
N PHE A 136 5.31 -0.09 11.63
CA PHE A 136 6.28 -0.74 10.72
C PHE A 136 7.59 -1.17 11.39
N LYS A 137 7.67 -1.20 12.72
CA LYS A 137 8.91 -1.44 13.48
C LYS A 137 9.58 -2.77 13.17
N ASP A 138 8.80 -3.80 12.89
CA ASP A 138 9.29 -5.15 12.63
C ASP A 138 9.75 -5.36 11.18
N ILE A 139 9.62 -4.34 10.34
CA ILE A 139 10.25 -4.29 9.03
C ILE A 139 11.68 -3.76 9.20
N LYS A 140 12.65 -4.65 9.12
CA LYS A 140 14.07 -4.36 9.33
C LYS A 140 14.63 -3.44 8.25
N SER A 141 14.37 -3.78 7.00
CA SER A 141 14.88 -3.06 5.83
C SER A 141 14.05 -3.36 4.59
N ILE A 142 14.23 -2.52 3.58
CA ILE A 142 13.70 -2.70 2.24
C ILE A 142 14.87 -2.61 1.26
N GLU A 143 14.88 -3.50 0.27
CA GLU A 143 15.93 -3.62 -0.73
C GLU A 143 15.34 -3.51 -2.13
N LYS A 144 15.92 -2.63 -2.95
CA LYS A 144 15.64 -2.60 -4.38
C LYS A 144 16.42 -3.71 -5.07
N ILE A 145 15.74 -4.67 -5.67
CA ILE A 145 16.36 -5.74 -6.48
C ILE A 145 16.59 -5.25 -7.91
N ASP A 146 15.55 -4.65 -8.51
CA ASP A 146 15.61 -3.97 -9.80
C ASP A 146 14.58 -2.83 -9.84
N ALA A 147 14.34 -2.23 -11.02
CA ALA A 147 13.42 -1.09 -11.15
C ALA A 147 11.97 -1.41 -10.74
N HIS A 148 11.55 -2.68 -10.84
CA HIS A 148 10.17 -3.11 -10.56
C HIS A 148 10.09 -4.27 -9.56
N THR A 149 11.18 -4.53 -8.83
CA THR A 149 11.23 -5.57 -7.81
C THR A 149 11.82 -5.03 -6.53
N VAL A 150 11.08 -5.15 -5.43
CA VAL A 150 11.49 -4.70 -4.10
C VAL A 150 11.31 -5.82 -3.09
N ARG A 151 12.25 -5.96 -2.17
CA ARG A 151 12.22 -6.97 -1.12
C ARG A 151 12.21 -6.32 0.26
N TYR A 152 11.26 -6.73 1.08
CA TYR A 152 11.19 -6.42 2.50
C TYR A 152 11.88 -7.51 3.31
N HIS A 153 12.67 -7.12 4.32
CA HIS A 153 13.27 -8.01 5.29
C HIS A 153 12.64 -7.76 6.65
N PHE A 154 12.20 -8.82 7.31
CA PHE A 154 11.55 -8.75 8.61
C PHE A 154 12.53 -9.02 9.74
N ALA A 155 12.34 -8.36 10.87
CA ALA A 155 13.15 -8.57 12.07
C ALA A 155 12.72 -9.83 12.84
N ILE A 156 11.47 -10.20 12.71
CA ILE A 156 10.83 -11.34 13.39
C ILE A 156 9.95 -12.11 12.41
N ARG A 157 9.66 -13.36 12.75
CA ARG A 157 8.65 -14.15 12.04
C ARG A 157 7.26 -13.80 12.59
N ASN A 158 6.44 -13.13 11.77
CA ASN A 158 5.06 -12.82 12.09
C ASN A 158 4.23 -12.88 10.79
N GLN A 159 3.15 -13.66 10.79
CA GLN A 159 2.29 -13.88 9.63
C GLN A 159 1.54 -12.63 9.18
N GLU A 160 1.41 -11.61 10.02
CA GLU A 160 0.75 -10.35 9.69
C GLU A 160 1.67 -9.37 8.95
N LEU A 161 3.00 -9.52 9.06
CA LEU A 161 3.95 -8.58 8.46
C LEU A 161 3.78 -8.40 6.96
N PRO A 162 3.50 -9.45 6.15
CA PRO A 162 3.19 -9.25 4.73
C PRO A 162 1.98 -8.33 4.50
N LEU A 163 0.92 -8.45 5.30
CA LEU A 163 -0.26 -7.57 5.20
C LEU A 163 0.05 -6.14 5.69
N ILE A 164 0.87 -6.00 6.71
CA ILE A 164 1.33 -4.69 7.22
C ILE A 164 2.09 -3.94 6.12
N THR A 165 3.00 -4.61 5.40
CA THR A 165 3.74 -3.95 4.29
C THR A 165 2.83 -3.45 3.18
N GLY A 166 1.73 -4.18 2.91
CA GLY A 166 0.76 -3.80 1.88
C GLY A 166 0.07 -2.47 2.16
N GLN A 167 -0.04 -2.07 3.42
CA GLN A 167 -0.69 -0.83 3.84
C GLN A 167 0.23 0.41 3.76
N MET A 168 1.47 0.23 3.34
CA MET A 168 2.40 1.34 3.20
C MET A 168 1.97 2.26 2.04
N ILE A 169 1.77 3.54 2.35
CA ILE A 169 1.55 4.57 1.33
C ILE A 169 2.84 4.77 0.53
N ILE A 170 2.72 4.83 -0.78
CA ILE A 170 3.85 5.04 -1.68
C ILE A 170 3.88 6.49 -2.13
N PHE A 171 4.96 7.18 -1.77
CA PHE A 171 5.21 8.57 -2.10
C PHE A 171 6.16 8.71 -3.30
N PRO A 172 5.95 9.72 -4.15
CA PRO A 172 6.82 10.00 -5.27
C PRO A 172 8.19 10.54 -4.79
N LYS A 173 9.26 9.81 -5.08
CA LYS A 173 10.63 10.21 -4.71
C LYS A 173 11.10 11.47 -5.45
N HIS A 174 10.53 11.75 -6.62
CA HIS A 174 10.98 12.82 -7.51
C HIS A 174 10.41 14.21 -7.18
N ILE A 175 9.49 14.31 -6.20
CA ILE A 175 8.88 15.58 -5.74
C ILE A 175 9.52 16.13 -4.47
#